data_ce17dffc08bfe8c1a17c84f50cf0ee2c
#
_entry.id   ce17dffc08bfe8c1a17c84f50cf0ee2c
#
_cell.length_a   1.000
_cell.length_b   1.000
_cell.length_c   1.000
_cell.angle_alpha   90.00
_cell.angle_beta   90.00
_cell.angle_gamma   90.00
#
_symmetry.space_group_name_H-M   'P 1'
#
loop_
_entity.id
_entity.type
_entity.pdbx_description
1 polymer ?
#
loop_
_entity_poly.entity_id
_entity_poly.type
_entity_poly.pdbx_seq_one_letter_code
_entity_poly.pdbx_strand_id
1 'polypeptide(L)'
;TARKLLCTLAKNFPIFYAMGNHETKMKAKEHIYRNEYLEYQAELKQKGICFLANEKSKVVLAGNSFVVNGLELPLEYYHKPFSPKLTSEKMEELMGKPDPEAINILLAHNPKYGRTYFHWGADLILSGHYHGGVLRFSRHVGAISSQFIPFPKYCCGDFYKNGKCMIVSAGLGEHTVPLRIHNPRELIFIEMKP
;
A
#
# COMPACT_ATOMS: atom_id res chain seq x y z
N THR A 1 19.37 -2.79 -2.51
CA THR A 1 18.43 -2.21 -1.55
C THR A 1 17.26 -1.55 -2.26
N ALA A 2 16.10 -1.38 -1.59
CA ALA A 2 14.90 -0.75 -2.16
C ALA A 2 15.20 0.64 -2.75
N ARG A 3 15.96 1.48 -2.05
CA ARG A 3 16.40 2.82 -2.51
C ARG A 3 17.06 2.78 -3.90
N LYS A 4 18.05 1.89 -4.10
CA LYS A 4 18.73 1.75 -5.39
C LYS A 4 17.76 1.33 -6.51
N LEU A 5 16.85 0.41 -6.23
CA LEU A 5 15.82 -0.03 -7.17
C LEU A 5 14.93 1.13 -7.58
N LEU A 6 14.38 1.88 -6.62
CA LEU A 6 13.51 3.01 -6.87
C LEU A 6 14.21 4.11 -7.68
N CYS A 7 15.44 4.48 -7.33
CA CYS A 7 16.23 5.46 -8.08
C CYS A 7 16.54 4.99 -9.52
N THR A 8 16.67 3.68 -9.74
CA THR A 8 16.88 3.13 -11.09
C THR A 8 15.60 3.19 -11.91
N LEU A 9 14.46 2.79 -11.33
CA LEU A 9 13.16 2.81 -12.00
C LEU A 9 12.69 4.24 -12.31
N ALA A 10 12.95 5.20 -11.42
CA ALA A 10 12.57 6.59 -11.59
C ALA A 10 13.21 7.27 -12.84
N LYS A 11 14.27 6.67 -13.42
CA LYS A 11 14.86 7.18 -14.66
C LYS A 11 13.95 6.98 -15.88
N ASN A 12 13.05 6.00 -15.84
CA ASN A 12 12.26 5.58 -16.99
C ASN A 12 10.75 5.58 -16.71
N PHE A 13 10.34 5.64 -15.45
CA PHE A 13 8.94 5.51 -15.07
C PHE A 13 8.55 6.56 -14.03
N PRO A 14 7.34 7.15 -14.11
CA PRO A 14 6.77 7.89 -13.00
C PRO A 14 6.50 6.92 -11.83
N ILE A 15 6.91 7.31 -10.63
CA ILE A 15 6.73 6.48 -9.43
C ILE A 15 5.87 7.22 -8.41
N PHE A 16 4.82 6.56 -7.95
CA PHE A 16 3.99 6.99 -6.83
C PHE A 16 4.32 6.13 -5.61
N TYR A 17 4.68 6.77 -4.52
CA TYR A 17 5.13 6.11 -3.29
C TYR A 17 4.16 6.42 -2.16
N ALA A 18 3.48 5.41 -1.64
CA ALA A 18 2.64 5.54 -0.45
C ALA A 18 3.36 4.99 0.79
N MET A 19 3.03 5.56 1.94
CA MET A 19 3.67 5.25 3.21
C MET A 19 3.22 3.91 3.76
N GLY A 20 4.18 3.10 4.20
CA GLY A 20 3.92 1.90 4.98
C GLY A 20 4.15 2.13 6.48
N ASN A 21 3.88 1.11 7.29
CA ASN A 21 4.10 1.19 8.74
C ASN A 21 5.56 1.43 9.14
N HIS A 22 6.52 1.03 8.31
CA HIS A 22 7.94 1.27 8.58
C HIS A 22 8.29 2.74 8.42
N GLU A 23 7.86 3.37 7.33
CA GLU A 23 8.06 4.79 7.07
C GLU A 23 7.35 5.65 8.11
N THR A 24 6.07 5.33 8.42
CA THR A 24 5.31 6.03 9.47
C THR A 24 6.00 5.89 10.84
N LYS A 25 6.58 4.71 11.15
CA LYS A 25 7.35 4.51 12.38
C LYS A 25 8.64 5.32 12.42
N MET A 26 9.38 5.39 11.31
CA MET A 26 10.61 6.20 11.22
C MET A 26 10.28 7.69 11.40
N LYS A 27 9.20 8.16 10.77
CA LYS A 27 8.68 9.52 10.93
C LYS A 27 8.26 9.81 12.36
N ALA A 28 7.56 8.90 13.05
CA ALA A 28 7.10 9.08 14.43
C ALA A 28 8.24 9.02 15.47
N LYS A 29 9.33 8.30 15.16
CA LYS A 29 10.51 8.20 16.04
C LYS A 29 11.63 9.11 15.56
N GLU A 30 11.33 10.40 15.44
CA GLU A 30 12.27 11.42 14.95
C GLU A 30 13.62 11.44 15.66
N HIS A 31 13.64 11.22 16.98
CA HIS A 31 14.86 11.21 17.78
C HIS A 31 15.81 10.04 17.42
N ILE A 32 15.30 8.96 16.79
CA ILE A 32 16.11 7.80 16.39
C ILE A 32 16.43 7.83 14.89
N TYR A 33 15.44 8.15 14.04
CA TYR A 33 15.51 7.95 12.59
C TYR A 33 15.39 9.24 11.76
N ARG A 34 15.25 10.40 12.39
CA ARG A 34 14.87 11.66 11.72
C ARG A 34 15.74 11.96 10.50
N ASN A 35 17.04 11.97 10.67
CA ASN A 35 17.95 12.35 9.58
C ASN A 35 17.92 11.31 8.45
N GLU A 36 18.01 10.02 8.79
CA GLU A 36 18.02 8.95 7.80
C GLU A 36 16.74 8.92 6.97
N TYR A 37 15.58 9.11 7.61
CA TYR A 37 14.29 9.14 6.89
C TYR A 37 14.14 10.38 6.02
N LEU A 38 14.50 11.55 6.52
CA LEU A 38 14.42 12.80 5.77
C LEU A 38 15.37 12.80 4.56
N GLU A 39 16.59 12.33 4.75
CA GLU A 39 17.58 12.16 3.67
C GLU A 39 17.07 11.18 2.60
N TYR A 40 16.56 10.03 3.02
CA TYR A 40 15.97 9.04 2.12
C TYR A 40 14.82 9.64 1.30
N GLN A 41 13.88 10.33 1.95
CA GLN A 41 12.74 10.96 1.29
C GLN A 41 13.19 12.08 0.33
N ALA A 42 14.13 12.92 0.77
CA ALA A 42 14.67 14.02 -0.03
C ALA A 42 15.34 13.51 -1.32
N GLU A 43 16.19 12.47 -1.20
CA GLU A 43 16.85 11.86 -2.35
C GLU A 43 15.83 11.30 -3.35
N LEU A 44 14.83 10.55 -2.89
CA LEU A 44 13.82 9.98 -3.77
C LEU A 44 12.97 11.07 -4.44
N LYS A 45 12.60 12.12 -3.72
CA LYS A 45 11.90 13.29 -4.27
C LYS A 45 12.73 13.99 -5.35
N GLN A 46 14.03 14.14 -5.15
CA GLN A 46 14.95 14.71 -6.18
C GLN A 46 15.01 13.84 -7.44
N LYS A 47 14.72 12.56 -7.36
CA LYS A 47 14.58 11.65 -8.52
C LYS A 47 13.20 11.68 -9.18
N GLY A 48 12.32 12.59 -8.76
CA GLY A 48 10.97 12.74 -9.32
C GLY A 48 9.95 11.74 -8.78
N ILE A 49 10.26 11.03 -7.69
CA ILE A 49 9.30 10.11 -7.05
C ILE A 49 8.26 10.93 -6.29
N CYS A 50 6.99 10.71 -6.60
CA CYS A 50 5.86 11.36 -5.97
C CYS A 50 5.48 10.64 -4.67
N PHE A 51 5.76 11.25 -3.53
CA PHE A 51 5.34 10.75 -2.22
C PHE A 51 3.93 11.22 -1.90
N LEU A 52 3.08 10.27 -1.51
CA LEU A 52 1.68 10.51 -1.17
C LEU A 52 1.42 10.04 0.27
N ALA A 53 1.24 11.01 1.16
CA ALA A 53 0.95 10.79 2.59
C ALA A 53 -0.35 11.52 2.96
N ASN A 54 -1.48 10.86 2.75
CA ASN A 54 -2.84 11.42 2.73
C ASN A 54 -3.00 12.52 1.66
N GLU A 55 -2.37 12.28 0.52
CA GLU A 55 -2.31 13.18 -0.62
C GLU A 55 -2.79 12.48 -1.90
N LYS A 56 -3.13 13.28 -2.90
CA LYS A 56 -3.63 12.84 -4.19
C LYS A 56 -2.79 13.41 -5.32
N SER A 57 -2.61 12.63 -6.39
CA SER A 57 -1.98 13.07 -7.62
C SER A 57 -2.85 12.74 -8.82
N LYS A 58 -3.14 13.73 -9.66
CA LYS A 58 -3.89 13.53 -10.91
C LYS A 58 -2.92 13.16 -12.04
N VAL A 59 -3.31 12.17 -12.82
CA VAL A 59 -2.53 11.67 -13.96
C VAL A 59 -3.48 11.44 -15.13
N VAL A 60 -3.09 11.88 -16.32
CA VAL A 60 -3.82 11.57 -17.55
C VAL A 60 -2.98 10.59 -18.37
N LEU A 61 -3.53 9.41 -18.66
CA LEU A 61 -2.88 8.38 -19.44
C LEU A 61 -3.83 7.90 -20.54
N ALA A 62 -3.38 7.93 -21.79
CA ALA A 62 -4.18 7.50 -22.94
C ALA A 62 -5.59 8.14 -22.98
N GLY A 63 -5.70 9.43 -22.63
CA GLY A 63 -6.97 10.16 -22.59
C GLY A 63 -7.87 9.91 -21.38
N ASN A 64 -7.51 8.99 -20.49
CA ASN A 64 -8.27 8.71 -19.27
C ASN A 64 -7.67 9.47 -18.08
N SER A 65 -8.54 9.99 -17.21
CA SER A 65 -8.16 10.67 -15.96
C SER A 65 -8.06 9.67 -14.82
N PHE A 66 -6.91 9.65 -14.15
CA PHE A 66 -6.67 8.85 -12.96
C PHE A 66 -6.34 9.76 -11.79
N VAL A 67 -6.78 9.36 -10.61
CA VAL A 67 -6.33 9.96 -9.35
C VAL A 67 -5.66 8.88 -8.52
N VAL A 68 -4.36 9.04 -8.30
CA VAL A 68 -3.60 8.18 -7.39
C VAL A 68 -3.69 8.77 -5.99
N ASN A 69 -4.28 8.03 -5.08
CA ASN A 69 -4.55 8.42 -3.70
C ASN A 69 -3.61 7.63 -2.78
N GLY A 70 -2.76 8.27 -2.00
CA GLY A 70 -1.85 7.61 -1.06
C GLY A 70 -2.32 7.75 0.38
N LEU A 71 -2.76 6.64 0.99
CA LEU A 71 -3.23 6.61 2.37
C LEU A 71 -2.10 6.31 3.34
N GLU A 72 -1.84 7.22 4.27
CA GLU A 72 -1.00 7.00 5.46
C GLU A 72 -1.89 6.82 6.68
N LEU A 73 -1.91 5.63 7.26
CA LEU A 73 -2.62 5.35 8.51
C LEU A 73 -1.72 5.61 9.72
N PRO A 74 -2.23 6.18 10.82
CA PRO A 74 -1.54 6.26 12.10
C PRO A 74 -1.05 4.89 12.59
N LEU A 75 0.04 4.86 13.36
CA LEU A 75 0.67 3.61 13.83
C LEU A 75 -0.26 2.69 14.62
N GLU A 76 -1.26 3.24 15.30
CA GLU A 76 -2.25 2.47 16.05
C GLU A 76 -3.01 1.46 15.17
N TYR A 77 -3.20 1.76 13.87
CA TYR A 77 -3.83 0.85 12.91
C TYR A 77 -2.95 -0.35 12.53
N TYR A 78 -1.70 -0.37 12.99
CA TYR A 78 -0.74 -1.47 12.80
C TYR A 78 -0.43 -2.23 14.09
N HIS A 79 -1.08 -1.89 15.23
CA HIS A 79 -0.86 -2.58 16.50
C HIS A 79 -1.21 -4.06 16.42
N LYS A 80 -0.50 -4.86 17.20
CA LYS A 80 -0.63 -6.31 17.28
C LYS A 80 -1.09 -6.70 18.68
N PRO A 81 -2.03 -7.61 18.85
CA PRO A 81 -2.92 -8.20 17.83
C PRO A 81 -4.11 -7.30 17.51
N PHE A 82 -4.38 -6.30 18.33
CA PHE A 82 -5.56 -5.44 18.23
C PHE A 82 -5.19 -4.07 17.67
N SER A 83 -5.95 -3.64 16.69
CA SER A 83 -5.90 -2.30 16.12
C SER A 83 -7.31 -1.78 15.89
N PRO A 84 -7.54 -0.46 15.94
CA PRO A 84 -8.86 0.13 15.78
C PRO A 84 -9.49 -0.25 14.42
N LYS A 85 -10.81 -0.11 14.34
CA LYS A 85 -11.53 -0.19 13.06
C LYS A 85 -11.29 1.11 12.29
N LEU A 86 -11.01 1.01 11.00
CA LEU A 86 -11.05 2.18 10.12
C LEU A 86 -12.49 2.41 9.70
N THR A 87 -13.11 3.47 10.23
CA THR A 87 -14.49 3.86 9.88
C THR A 87 -14.51 4.65 8.58
N SER A 88 -15.69 4.80 7.96
CA SER A 88 -15.85 5.61 6.75
C SER A 88 -15.55 7.08 7.02
N GLU A 89 -15.97 7.59 8.17
CA GLU A 89 -15.72 8.97 8.62
C GLU A 89 -14.22 9.23 8.74
N LYS A 90 -13.48 8.30 9.36
CA LYS A 90 -12.01 8.43 9.49
C LYS A 90 -11.31 8.33 8.14
N MET A 91 -11.80 7.49 7.24
CA MET A 91 -11.29 7.41 5.88
C MET A 91 -11.52 8.72 5.11
N GLU A 92 -12.71 9.32 5.23
CA GLU A 92 -13.01 10.62 4.61
C GLU A 92 -12.23 11.78 5.26
N GLU A 93 -12.02 11.73 6.58
CA GLU A 93 -11.15 12.71 7.28
C GLU A 93 -9.72 12.69 6.72
N LEU A 94 -9.15 11.50 6.50
CA LEU A 94 -7.77 11.34 6.01
C LEU A 94 -7.62 11.66 4.52
N MET A 95 -8.59 11.24 3.70
CA MET A 95 -8.45 11.25 2.23
C MET A 95 -9.43 12.18 1.53
N GLY A 96 -10.44 12.73 2.24
CA GLY A 96 -11.59 13.35 1.57
C GLY A 96 -12.37 12.33 0.72
N LYS A 97 -13.23 12.80 -0.17
CA LYS A 97 -14.00 11.95 -1.09
C LYS A 97 -13.18 11.60 -2.33
N PRO A 98 -13.41 10.44 -2.97
CA PRO A 98 -12.82 10.12 -4.26
C PRO A 98 -13.30 11.11 -5.34
N ASP A 99 -12.53 11.28 -6.40
CA ASP A 99 -12.91 12.11 -7.53
C ASP A 99 -13.94 11.35 -8.40
N PRO A 100 -15.20 11.84 -8.55
CA PRO A 100 -16.23 11.10 -9.27
C PRO A 100 -16.00 11.06 -10.80
N GLU A 101 -15.15 11.95 -11.33
CA GLU A 101 -14.86 12.08 -12.76
C GLU A 101 -13.57 11.36 -13.18
N ALA A 102 -12.96 10.60 -12.28
CA ALA A 102 -11.70 9.93 -12.54
C ALA A 102 -11.68 8.50 -11.99
N ILE A 103 -10.81 7.68 -12.55
CA ILE A 103 -10.50 6.36 -12.00
C ILE A 103 -9.64 6.54 -10.74
N ASN A 104 -10.15 6.13 -9.59
CA ASN A 104 -9.48 6.28 -8.31
C ASN A 104 -8.62 5.07 -7.98
N ILE A 105 -7.30 5.23 -8.00
CA ILE A 105 -6.32 4.23 -7.56
C ILE A 105 -5.94 4.58 -6.13
N LEU A 106 -6.18 3.66 -5.18
CA LEU A 106 -5.81 3.82 -3.79
C LEU A 106 -4.58 2.98 -3.44
N LEU A 107 -3.51 3.65 -3.05
CA LEU A 107 -2.33 3.03 -2.45
C LEU A 107 -2.54 2.98 -0.93
N ALA A 108 -2.88 1.81 -0.39
CA ALA A 108 -3.17 1.63 1.02
C ALA A 108 -2.41 0.41 1.57
N HIS A 109 -1.35 0.66 2.33
CA HIS A 109 -0.40 -0.38 2.73
C HIS A 109 -1.05 -1.54 3.49
N ASN A 110 -2.00 -1.29 4.42
CA ASN A 110 -2.60 -2.33 5.27
C ASN A 110 -3.88 -2.92 4.67
N PRO A 111 -3.91 -4.16 4.19
CA PRO A 111 -5.07 -4.78 3.55
C PRO A 111 -6.21 -5.10 4.53
N LYS A 112 -5.97 -5.08 5.84
CA LYS A 112 -6.99 -5.33 6.89
C LYS A 112 -8.27 -4.52 6.66
N TYR A 113 -8.14 -3.31 6.15
CA TYR A 113 -9.23 -2.36 6.00
C TYR A 113 -9.87 -2.34 4.61
N GLY A 114 -9.64 -3.37 3.80
CA GLY A 114 -10.14 -3.47 2.42
C GLY A 114 -11.64 -3.23 2.27
N ARG A 115 -12.48 -3.62 3.27
CA ARG A 115 -13.92 -3.31 3.24
C ARG A 115 -14.18 -1.80 3.22
N THR A 116 -13.45 -1.04 4.03
CA THR A 116 -13.57 0.44 4.09
C THR A 116 -13.05 1.07 2.80
N TYR A 117 -11.98 0.56 2.23
CA TYR A 117 -11.43 1.06 0.97
C TYR A 117 -12.40 0.88 -0.20
N PHE A 118 -13.03 -0.29 -0.32
CA PHE A 118 -14.08 -0.52 -1.31
C PHE A 118 -15.29 0.40 -1.10
N HIS A 119 -15.69 0.63 0.16
CA HIS A 119 -16.81 1.49 0.50
C HIS A 119 -16.50 2.96 0.22
N TRP A 120 -15.28 3.40 0.49
CA TRP A 120 -14.82 4.75 0.19
C TRP A 120 -14.93 5.09 -1.30
N GLY A 121 -14.75 4.11 -2.19
CA GLY A 121 -15.02 4.29 -3.60
C GLY A 121 -13.81 4.12 -4.52
N ALA A 122 -12.67 3.61 -4.04
CA ALA A 122 -11.53 3.27 -4.90
C ALA A 122 -11.91 2.23 -5.94
N ASP A 123 -11.51 2.44 -7.20
CA ASP A 123 -11.72 1.50 -8.31
C ASP A 123 -10.66 0.42 -8.32
N LEU A 124 -9.41 0.81 -8.05
CA LEU A 124 -8.28 -0.09 -7.86
C LEU A 124 -7.61 0.20 -6.52
N ILE A 125 -7.44 -0.82 -5.69
CA ILE A 125 -6.75 -0.74 -4.39
C ILE A 125 -5.47 -1.57 -4.47
N LEU A 126 -4.33 -0.97 -4.13
CA LEU A 126 -3.04 -1.64 -4.08
C LEU A 126 -2.54 -1.68 -2.64
N SER A 127 -2.30 -2.89 -2.13
CA SER A 127 -1.90 -3.14 -0.76
C SER A 127 -0.73 -4.12 -0.65
N GLY A 128 -0.09 -4.14 0.52
CA GLY A 128 0.99 -5.07 0.84
C GLY A 128 0.93 -5.54 2.30
N HIS A 129 1.92 -5.20 3.11
CA HIS A 129 2.01 -5.38 4.56
C HIS A 129 2.01 -6.82 5.08
N TYR A 130 1.21 -7.71 4.51
CA TYR A 130 1.08 -9.09 4.99
C TYR A 130 2.12 -10.04 4.41
N HIS A 131 2.88 -9.58 3.40
CA HIS A 131 3.93 -10.36 2.73
C HIS A 131 3.45 -11.75 2.26
N GLY A 132 2.16 -11.90 1.95
CA GLY A 132 1.55 -13.18 1.60
C GLY A 132 1.36 -14.15 2.77
N GLY A 133 1.66 -13.73 4.01
CA GLY A 133 1.77 -14.58 5.19
C GLY A 133 3.10 -15.36 5.23
N VAL A 134 3.43 -15.98 6.35
CA VAL A 134 4.66 -16.80 6.48
C VAL A 134 4.56 -18.05 5.61
N LEU A 135 3.41 -18.71 5.63
CA LEU A 135 3.06 -19.87 4.83
C LEU A 135 1.87 -19.51 3.95
N ARG A 136 1.98 -19.73 2.65
CA ARG A 136 0.93 -19.49 1.66
C ARG A 136 0.35 -20.82 1.18
N PHE A 137 -0.96 -21.01 1.35
CA PHE A 137 -1.65 -22.23 0.93
C PHE A 137 -2.18 -22.16 -0.50
N SER A 138 -2.57 -20.95 -0.94
CA SER A 138 -3.08 -20.71 -2.28
C SER A 138 -2.85 -19.26 -2.71
N ARG A 139 -3.33 -18.90 -3.92
CA ARG A 139 -3.24 -17.53 -4.44
C ARG A 139 -3.78 -16.46 -3.46
N HIS A 140 -4.81 -16.81 -2.67
CA HIS A 140 -5.51 -15.85 -1.80
C HIS A 140 -5.39 -16.16 -0.29
N VAL A 141 -4.81 -17.32 0.07
CA VAL A 141 -4.81 -17.81 1.45
C VAL A 141 -3.41 -17.93 2.01
N GLY A 142 -3.09 -17.10 2.99
CA GLY A 142 -1.91 -17.23 3.83
C GLY A 142 -2.27 -17.62 5.26
N ALA A 143 -1.36 -18.28 5.96
CA ALA A 143 -1.61 -18.81 7.31
C ALA A 143 -1.78 -17.71 8.36
N ILE A 144 -0.86 -16.74 8.37
CA ILE A 144 -0.82 -15.70 9.41
C ILE A 144 -0.27 -14.40 8.84
N SER A 145 -0.93 -13.29 9.15
CA SER A 145 -0.47 -11.96 8.74
C SER A 145 0.68 -11.42 9.59
N SER A 146 1.29 -10.31 9.15
CA SER A 146 2.26 -9.54 9.93
C SER A 146 1.70 -9.02 11.26
N GLN A 147 0.39 -8.95 11.42
CA GLN A 147 -0.32 -8.54 12.64
C GLN A 147 -0.80 -9.72 13.47
N PHE A 148 -0.29 -10.95 13.24
CA PHE A 148 -0.70 -12.20 13.91
C PHE A 148 -2.18 -12.55 13.75
N ILE A 149 -2.82 -12.10 12.67
CA ILE A 149 -4.18 -12.50 12.34
C ILE A 149 -4.11 -13.82 11.57
N PRO A 150 -4.71 -14.90 12.10
CA PRO A 150 -4.78 -16.17 11.38
C PRO A 150 -5.73 -16.06 10.19
N PHE A 151 -5.37 -16.65 9.06
CA PHE A 151 -6.16 -16.69 7.83
C PHE A 151 -6.82 -15.34 7.47
N PRO A 152 -6.03 -14.26 7.33
CA PRO A 152 -6.60 -12.95 7.09
C PRO A 152 -7.35 -12.91 5.75
N LYS A 153 -8.49 -12.26 5.73
CA LYS A 153 -9.40 -12.23 4.57
C LYS A 153 -8.72 -11.74 3.29
N TYR A 154 -7.87 -10.72 3.39
CA TYR A 154 -7.16 -10.12 2.28
C TYR A 154 -5.66 -10.34 2.45
N CYS A 155 -5.22 -11.60 2.31
CA CYS A 155 -3.82 -11.96 2.59
C CYS A 155 -2.89 -11.63 1.42
N CYS A 156 -3.25 -12.07 0.24
CA CYS A 156 -2.48 -11.98 -0.99
C CYS A 156 -3.37 -12.24 -2.21
N GLY A 157 -2.97 -11.75 -3.38
CA GLY A 157 -3.72 -11.92 -4.63
C GLY A 157 -4.73 -10.80 -4.88
N ASP A 158 -5.71 -11.08 -5.70
CA ASP A 158 -6.71 -10.15 -6.19
C ASP A 158 -8.10 -10.44 -5.61
N PHE A 159 -8.83 -9.40 -5.29
CA PHE A 159 -10.18 -9.47 -4.71
C PHE A 159 -11.09 -8.49 -5.43
N TYR A 160 -12.27 -8.96 -5.83
CA TYR A 160 -13.24 -8.17 -6.58
C TYR A 160 -14.50 -7.91 -5.76
N LYS A 161 -15.04 -6.71 -5.87
CA LYS A 161 -16.29 -6.31 -5.25
C LYS A 161 -16.95 -5.18 -6.04
N ASN A 162 -18.17 -5.43 -6.55
CA ASN A 162 -18.98 -4.41 -7.27
C ASN A 162 -18.18 -3.72 -8.41
N GLY A 163 -17.51 -4.48 -9.26
CA GLY A 163 -16.71 -3.97 -10.37
C GLY A 163 -15.35 -3.35 -9.98
N LYS A 164 -15.04 -3.29 -8.70
CA LYS A 164 -13.78 -2.75 -8.17
C LYS A 164 -12.81 -3.87 -7.82
N CYS A 165 -11.50 -3.58 -7.88
CA CYS A 165 -10.45 -4.55 -7.64
C CYS A 165 -9.53 -4.12 -6.49
N MET A 166 -9.14 -5.07 -5.64
CA MET A 166 -8.06 -4.90 -4.66
C MET A 166 -7.00 -5.95 -4.91
N ILE A 167 -5.76 -5.51 -5.02
CA ILE A 167 -4.59 -6.38 -5.20
C ILE A 167 -3.72 -6.26 -3.94
N VAL A 168 -3.40 -7.41 -3.35
CA VAL A 168 -2.53 -7.51 -2.18
C VAL A 168 -1.26 -8.25 -2.56
N SER A 169 -0.15 -7.52 -2.64
CA SER A 169 1.15 -8.07 -3.00
C SER A 169 1.84 -8.75 -1.80
N ALA A 170 2.49 -9.88 -2.06
CA ALA A 170 3.45 -10.45 -1.13
C ALA A 170 4.77 -9.67 -1.09
N GLY A 171 4.99 -8.78 -2.05
CA GLY A 171 6.14 -7.87 -2.10
C GLY A 171 7.49 -8.56 -2.23
N LEU A 172 8.54 -7.73 -2.27
CA LEU A 172 9.94 -8.16 -2.41
C LEU A 172 10.67 -8.30 -1.05
N GLY A 173 10.15 -7.63 -0.01
CA GLY A 173 10.76 -7.57 1.33
C GLY A 173 10.54 -8.81 2.18
N GLU A 174 11.25 -8.88 3.31
CA GLU A 174 11.10 -9.96 4.29
C GLU A 174 10.06 -9.58 5.37
N HIS A 175 9.43 -10.60 5.92
CA HIS A 175 8.59 -10.50 7.11
C HIS A 175 9.45 -10.34 8.38
N THR A 176 8.84 -9.99 9.53
CA THR A 176 9.49 -10.01 10.87
C THR A 176 10.17 -11.37 11.16
N VAL A 177 9.54 -12.46 10.74
CA VAL A 177 10.17 -13.78 10.64
C VAL A 177 10.66 -13.93 9.20
N PRO A 178 11.97 -14.03 8.93
CA PRO A 178 12.52 -14.09 7.57
C PRO A 178 12.32 -15.49 6.95
N LEU A 179 11.07 -15.93 6.92
CA LEU A 179 10.66 -17.23 6.41
C LEU A 179 9.48 -17.08 5.46
N ARG A 180 9.62 -17.66 4.27
CA ARG A 180 8.55 -17.75 3.27
C ARG A 180 8.43 -19.21 2.83
N ILE A 181 7.28 -19.83 3.10
CA ILE A 181 6.96 -21.20 2.69
C ILE A 181 5.86 -21.15 1.64
N HIS A 182 6.13 -21.68 0.44
CA HIS A 182 5.25 -21.60 -0.74
C HIS A 182 4.80 -20.16 -1.07
N ASN A 183 5.63 -19.17 -0.69
CA ASN A 183 5.31 -17.75 -0.75
C ASN A 183 6.48 -16.97 -1.39
N PRO A 184 6.69 -17.06 -2.70
CA PRO A 184 7.77 -16.36 -3.39
C PRO A 184 7.61 -14.85 -3.30
N ARG A 185 8.73 -14.13 -3.44
CA ARG A 185 8.69 -12.68 -3.67
C ARG A 185 8.02 -12.39 -5.00
N GLU A 186 7.24 -11.33 -5.08
CA GLU A 186 6.52 -10.98 -6.29
C GLU A 186 6.59 -9.49 -6.61
N LEU A 187 6.64 -9.20 -7.91
CA LEU A 187 6.37 -7.92 -8.52
C LEU A 187 5.10 -8.08 -9.36
N ILE A 188 4.12 -7.21 -9.14
CA ILE A 188 2.83 -7.31 -9.82
C ILE A 188 2.84 -6.37 -11.01
N PHE A 189 2.54 -6.90 -12.17
CA PHE A 189 2.24 -6.14 -13.38
C PHE A 189 0.73 -6.08 -13.57
N ILE A 190 0.18 -4.88 -13.80
CA ILE A 190 -1.24 -4.63 -14.00
C ILE A 190 -1.44 -4.01 -15.37
N GLU A 191 -2.21 -4.68 -16.21
CA GLU A 191 -2.67 -4.15 -17.48
C GLU A 191 -4.12 -3.71 -17.33
N MET A 192 -4.39 -2.43 -17.53
CA MET A 192 -5.75 -1.89 -17.58
C MET A 192 -6.18 -1.80 -19.03
N LYS A 193 -7.32 -2.43 -19.35
CA LYS A 193 -7.95 -2.38 -20.68
C LYS A 193 -9.20 -1.53 -20.63
N PRO A 194 -9.52 -0.85 -21.75
CA PRO A 194 -10.78 -0.12 -21.86
C PRO A 194 -11.99 -1.03 -21.69
#